data_3f12957971567e6875e3993698ab152b
#
_entry.id   3f12957971567e6875e3993698ab152b
#
_cell.length_a   1.000
_cell.length_b   1.000
_cell.length_c   1.000
_cell.angle_alpha   90.00
_cell.angle_beta   90.00
_cell.angle_gamma   90.00
#
_symmetry.space_group_name_H-M   'P 1'
#
loop_
_entity.id
_entity.type
_entity.pdbx_description
1 polymer ?
#
loop_
_entity_poly.entity_id
_entity_poly.type
_entity_poly.pdbx_seq_one_letter_code
_entity_poly.pdbx_strand_id
1 'polypeptide(L)'
;MEKTKKAYEIVIDSIKEQIMNQELVLGQGLPPEREISEKLGVSRNSVREALKILTVMGVVSSRQGAGNYISGNFKGYMVDALSMMFMLDKLDYDQINQIRIGLEMQAYALAVKNAETKDIIELQEYVNALDQSTDNDEKTMYDKKIHYAIAKASGNVLIVNILDALSEVMDIFIFEMRREILRTEKRKGMLQEAHKQIVECLLKRDVVNGQKALMKHFDMIDNIIHKEPVSYTHLRAH
;
A
#
# COMPACT_ATOMS: atom_id res chain seq x y z
N MET A 1 35.43 16.20 -9.70
CA MET A 1 35.95 14.84 -9.52
C MET A 1 34.81 13.87 -9.75
N GLU A 2 34.80 13.16 -10.84
CA GLU A 2 33.85 12.06 -11.05
C GLU A 2 34.07 10.99 -9.97
N LYS A 3 33.03 10.70 -9.21
CA LYS A 3 33.09 9.66 -8.18
C LYS A 3 33.23 8.30 -8.90
N THR A 4 34.36 7.64 -8.79
CA THR A 4 34.56 6.30 -9.34
C THR A 4 33.45 5.39 -8.80
N LYS A 5 32.56 4.88 -9.68
CA LYS A 5 31.48 3.98 -9.30
C LYS A 5 32.03 2.72 -8.65
N LYS A 6 31.44 2.28 -7.57
CA LYS A 6 31.78 1.01 -6.95
C LYS A 6 31.32 -0.15 -7.84
N ALA A 7 32.02 -1.28 -7.78
CA ALA A 7 31.74 -2.41 -8.66
C ALA A 7 30.29 -2.96 -8.56
N TYR A 8 29.68 -2.95 -7.37
CA TYR A 8 28.29 -3.33 -7.22
C TYR A 8 27.30 -2.33 -7.85
N GLU A 9 27.64 -1.03 -7.87
CA GLU A 9 26.83 0.01 -8.52
C GLU A 9 26.77 -0.19 -10.04
N ILE A 10 27.88 -0.66 -10.65
CA ILE A 10 27.92 -1.03 -12.08
C ILE A 10 26.90 -2.14 -12.38
N VAL A 11 26.83 -3.15 -11.52
CA VAL A 11 25.86 -4.25 -11.69
C VAL A 11 24.42 -3.75 -11.54
N ILE A 12 24.14 -2.92 -10.52
CA ILE A 12 22.81 -2.35 -10.29
C ILE A 12 22.37 -1.52 -11.51
N ASP A 13 23.25 -0.65 -12.00
CA ASP A 13 22.96 0.22 -13.14
C ASP A 13 22.72 -0.61 -14.40
N SER A 14 23.52 -1.65 -14.66
CA SER A 14 23.31 -2.56 -15.78
C SER A 14 21.94 -3.27 -15.74
N ILE A 15 21.54 -3.76 -14.57
CA ILE A 15 20.23 -4.41 -14.41
C ILE A 15 19.09 -3.40 -14.60
N LYS A 16 19.21 -2.18 -14.04
CA LYS A 16 18.24 -1.10 -14.27
C LYS A 16 18.10 -0.74 -15.74
N GLU A 17 19.21 -0.62 -16.47
CA GLU A 17 19.22 -0.31 -17.89
C GLU A 17 18.52 -1.42 -18.71
N GLN A 18 18.81 -2.68 -18.42
CA GLN A 18 18.14 -3.81 -19.07
C GLN A 18 16.62 -3.83 -18.79
N ILE A 19 16.20 -3.45 -17.57
CA ILE A 19 14.76 -3.30 -17.25
C ILE A 19 14.15 -2.14 -18.04
N MET A 20 14.82 -0.99 -18.10
CA MET A 20 14.35 0.18 -18.87
C MET A 20 14.22 -0.12 -20.36
N ASN A 21 15.16 -0.90 -20.91
CA ASN A 21 15.16 -1.32 -22.31
C ASN A 21 14.21 -2.52 -22.59
N GLN A 22 13.49 -3.01 -21.57
CA GLN A 22 12.63 -4.19 -21.66
C GLN A 22 13.37 -5.50 -22.03
N GLU A 23 14.67 -5.53 -21.84
CA GLU A 23 15.50 -6.74 -21.99
C GLU A 23 15.31 -7.70 -20.80
N LEU A 24 14.99 -7.15 -19.63
CA LEU A 24 14.59 -7.87 -18.44
C LEU A 24 13.17 -7.45 -18.03
N VAL A 25 12.27 -8.41 -17.98
CA VAL A 25 10.85 -8.20 -17.66
C VAL A 25 10.47 -8.93 -16.36
N LEU A 26 9.33 -8.55 -15.79
CA LEU A 26 8.79 -9.12 -14.56
C LEU A 26 8.67 -10.66 -14.67
N GLY A 27 9.21 -11.36 -13.68
CA GLY A 27 9.21 -12.83 -13.62
C GLY A 27 10.35 -13.49 -14.41
N GLN A 28 11.14 -12.75 -15.17
CA GLN A 28 12.27 -13.29 -15.92
C GLN A 28 13.44 -13.62 -15.00
N GLY A 29 14.08 -14.77 -15.24
CA GLY A 29 15.29 -15.20 -14.53
C GLY A 29 16.49 -14.36 -14.95
N LEU A 30 17.32 -13.99 -13.95
CA LEU A 30 18.61 -13.37 -14.19
C LEU A 30 19.65 -14.43 -14.58
N PRO A 31 20.66 -14.07 -15.40
CA PRO A 31 21.79 -14.93 -15.66
C PRO A 31 22.50 -15.34 -14.36
N PRO A 32 23.21 -16.47 -14.33
CA PRO A 32 24.04 -16.87 -13.18
C PRO A 32 25.05 -15.80 -12.78
N GLU A 33 25.33 -15.67 -11.48
CA GLU A 33 26.29 -14.69 -10.93
C GLU A 33 27.65 -14.69 -11.69
N ARG A 34 28.09 -15.87 -12.11
CA ARG A 34 29.33 -16.02 -12.88
C ARG A 34 29.27 -15.28 -14.22
N GLU A 35 28.19 -15.46 -14.95
CA GLU A 35 27.99 -14.85 -16.26
C GLU A 35 27.87 -13.32 -16.17
N ILE A 36 27.13 -12.81 -15.16
CA ILE A 36 27.05 -11.35 -14.88
C ILE A 36 28.45 -10.81 -14.57
N SER A 37 29.22 -11.51 -13.72
CA SER A 37 30.59 -11.14 -13.32
C SER A 37 31.54 -11.05 -14.52
N GLU A 38 31.50 -12.05 -15.41
CA GLU A 38 32.33 -12.11 -16.63
C GLU A 38 31.93 -11.01 -17.62
N LYS A 39 30.61 -10.81 -17.85
CA LYS A 39 30.07 -9.79 -18.77
C LYS A 39 30.42 -8.36 -18.37
N LEU A 40 30.38 -8.05 -17.07
CA LEU A 40 30.61 -6.70 -16.54
C LEU A 40 32.04 -6.46 -16.07
N GLY A 41 32.91 -7.46 -16.07
CA GLY A 41 34.29 -7.32 -15.61
C GLY A 41 34.40 -7.01 -14.13
N VAL A 42 33.47 -7.48 -13.29
CA VAL A 42 33.44 -7.25 -11.83
C VAL A 42 33.58 -8.56 -11.07
N SER A 43 33.90 -8.49 -9.76
CA SER A 43 34.01 -9.70 -8.94
C SER A 43 32.60 -10.32 -8.69
N ARG A 44 32.55 -11.66 -8.48
CA ARG A 44 31.32 -12.34 -8.06
C ARG A 44 30.76 -11.81 -6.73
N ASN A 45 31.63 -11.37 -5.83
CA ASN A 45 31.22 -10.76 -4.57
C ASN A 45 30.47 -9.44 -4.81
N SER A 46 30.91 -8.62 -5.76
CA SER A 46 30.21 -7.39 -6.15
C SER A 46 28.85 -7.69 -6.79
N VAL A 47 28.75 -8.77 -7.58
CA VAL A 47 27.46 -9.23 -8.12
C VAL A 47 26.51 -9.65 -6.99
N ARG A 48 26.96 -10.43 -6.02
CA ARG A 48 26.15 -10.83 -4.86
C ARG A 48 25.70 -9.64 -4.02
N GLU A 49 26.56 -8.68 -3.81
CA GLU A 49 26.23 -7.44 -3.09
C GLU A 49 25.14 -6.68 -3.83
N ALA A 50 25.28 -6.49 -5.13
CA ALA A 50 24.27 -5.85 -5.96
C ALA A 50 22.92 -6.59 -5.92
N LEU A 51 22.92 -7.92 -6.06
CA LEU A 51 21.71 -8.73 -6.03
C LEU A 51 21.02 -8.67 -4.66
N LYS A 52 21.80 -8.66 -3.55
CA LYS A 52 21.23 -8.46 -2.21
C LYS A 52 20.54 -7.10 -2.07
N ILE A 53 21.17 -6.03 -2.55
CA ILE A 53 20.58 -4.68 -2.54
C ILE A 53 19.29 -4.67 -3.36
N LEU A 54 19.31 -5.21 -4.59
CA LEU A 54 18.12 -5.29 -5.44
C LEU A 54 17.01 -6.17 -4.84
N THR A 55 17.37 -7.20 -4.07
CA THR A 55 16.40 -8.04 -3.34
C THR A 55 15.75 -7.26 -2.21
N VAL A 56 16.54 -6.54 -1.42
CA VAL A 56 16.01 -5.65 -0.35
C VAL A 56 15.08 -4.59 -0.94
N MET A 57 15.40 -4.06 -2.13
CA MET A 57 14.57 -3.08 -2.84
C MET A 57 13.33 -3.69 -3.51
N GLY A 58 13.14 -5.02 -3.49
CA GLY A 58 12.01 -5.69 -4.14
C GLY A 58 12.10 -5.81 -5.66
N VAL A 59 13.25 -5.41 -6.26
CA VAL A 59 13.50 -5.50 -7.71
C VAL A 59 13.84 -6.93 -8.13
N VAL A 60 14.50 -7.68 -7.25
CA VAL A 60 14.91 -9.07 -7.47
C VAL A 60 14.32 -9.95 -6.37
N SER A 61 13.91 -11.17 -6.72
CA SER A 61 13.57 -12.23 -5.78
C SER A 61 14.50 -13.43 -5.98
N SER A 62 15.00 -13.99 -4.88
CA SER A 62 15.81 -15.21 -4.90
C SER A 62 14.95 -16.42 -4.56
N ARG A 63 15.02 -17.46 -5.38
CA ARG A 63 14.36 -18.75 -5.12
C ARG A 63 15.41 -19.82 -4.90
N GLN A 64 15.34 -20.51 -3.77
CA GLN A 64 16.30 -21.56 -3.42
C GLN A 64 16.34 -22.63 -4.53
N GLY A 65 17.53 -22.91 -5.06
CA GLY A 65 17.75 -23.87 -6.13
C GLY A 65 17.34 -23.43 -7.54
N ALA A 66 16.65 -22.28 -7.70
CA ALA A 66 16.16 -21.83 -8.99
C ALA A 66 16.78 -20.50 -9.47
N GLY A 67 17.54 -19.81 -8.61
CA GLY A 67 18.24 -18.58 -8.99
C GLY A 67 17.51 -17.29 -8.64
N ASN A 68 17.90 -16.20 -9.30
CA ASN A 68 17.36 -14.86 -9.10
C ASN A 68 16.44 -14.47 -10.24
N TYR A 69 15.33 -13.78 -9.93
CA TYR A 69 14.29 -13.39 -10.88
C TYR A 69 13.94 -11.91 -10.71
N ILE A 70 13.56 -11.24 -11.79
CA ILE A 70 13.00 -9.89 -11.72
C ILE A 70 11.66 -9.97 -10.99
N SER A 71 11.53 -9.16 -9.94
CA SER A 71 10.35 -9.06 -9.09
C SER A 71 9.84 -7.62 -9.10
N GLY A 72 8.54 -7.44 -8.90
CA GLY A 72 7.91 -6.13 -8.69
C GLY A 72 7.33 -6.00 -7.28
N ASN A 73 7.83 -6.80 -6.33
CA ASN A 73 7.30 -6.76 -4.96
C ASN A 73 7.96 -5.64 -4.14
N PHE A 74 7.58 -4.40 -4.45
CA PHE A 74 8.08 -3.21 -3.75
C PHE A 74 7.41 -2.96 -2.39
N LYS A 75 6.29 -3.65 -2.10
CA LYS A 75 5.48 -3.41 -0.91
C LYS A 75 6.29 -3.48 0.39
N GLY A 76 6.98 -4.59 0.63
CA GLY A 76 7.75 -4.77 1.86
C GLY A 76 8.80 -3.68 2.07
N TYR A 77 9.54 -3.32 1.01
CA TYR A 77 10.51 -2.24 1.06
C TYR A 77 9.86 -0.87 1.36
N MET A 78 8.71 -0.60 0.75
CA MET A 78 7.96 0.65 1.03
C MET A 78 7.46 0.70 2.46
N VAL A 79 6.94 -0.41 3.00
CA VAL A 79 6.51 -0.51 4.40
C VAL A 79 7.66 -0.25 5.34
N ASP A 80 8.82 -0.90 5.13
CA ASP A 80 10.01 -0.71 5.96
C ASP A 80 10.50 0.74 5.92
N ALA A 81 10.58 1.34 4.71
CA ALA A 81 11.03 2.72 4.53
C ALA A 81 10.07 3.73 5.19
N LEU A 82 8.75 3.57 4.99
CA LEU A 82 7.74 4.42 5.60
C LEU A 82 7.71 4.27 7.12
N SER A 83 7.85 3.05 7.64
CA SER A 83 7.91 2.79 9.08
C SER A 83 9.14 3.46 9.71
N MET A 84 10.29 3.41 9.03
CA MET A 84 11.49 4.11 9.47
C MET A 84 11.31 5.63 9.46
N MET A 85 10.74 6.20 8.39
CA MET A 85 10.40 7.63 8.33
C MET A 85 9.46 8.01 9.47
N PHE A 86 8.42 7.21 9.71
CA PHE A 86 7.48 7.42 10.79
C PHE A 86 8.17 7.51 12.15
N MET A 87 9.10 6.59 12.44
CA MET A 87 9.83 6.57 13.71
C MET A 87 10.84 7.72 13.84
N LEU A 88 11.58 8.03 12.77
CA LEU A 88 12.65 9.04 12.81
C LEU A 88 12.11 10.47 12.78
N ASP A 89 11.15 10.74 11.93
CA ASP A 89 10.56 12.08 11.74
C ASP A 89 9.43 12.36 12.74
N LYS A 90 9.07 11.35 13.56
CA LYS A 90 7.94 11.43 14.51
C LYS A 90 6.66 11.89 13.80
N LEU A 91 6.41 11.33 12.63
CA LEU A 91 5.21 11.64 11.88
C LEU A 91 3.98 11.35 12.74
N ASP A 92 3.02 12.26 12.68
CA ASP A 92 1.75 12.06 13.34
C ASP A 92 0.73 11.38 12.40
N TYR A 93 -0.35 10.94 12.99
CA TYR A 93 -1.44 10.31 12.26
C TYR A 93 -2.02 11.23 11.19
N ASP A 94 -2.13 12.54 11.46
CA ASP A 94 -2.77 13.51 10.56
C ASP A 94 -2.03 13.58 9.23
N GLN A 95 -0.71 13.59 9.26
CA GLN A 95 0.12 13.64 8.04
C GLN A 95 -0.11 12.40 7.16
N ILE A 96 -0.19 11.22 7.78
CA ILE A 96 -0.48 9.97 7.05
C ILE A 96 -1.91 10.01 6.50
N ASN A 97 -2.89 10.42 7.33
CA ASN A 97 -4.28 10.48 6.93
C ASN A 97 -4.52 11.47 5.78
N GLN A 98 -3.85 12.62 5.78
CA GLN A 98 -3.90 13.60 4.69
C GLN A 98 -3.44 12.99 3.36
N ILE A 99 -2.34 12.25 3.35
CA ILE A 99 -1.86 11.56 2.14
C ILE A 99 -2.86 10.46 1.72
N ARG A 100 -3.36 9.68 2.68
CA ARG A 100 -4.36 8.65 2.42
C ARG A 100 -5.62 9.24 1.79
N ILE A 101 -6.18 10.30 2.36
CA ILE A 101 -7.36 11.00 1.82
C ILE A 101 -7.10 11.42 0.36
N GLY A 102 -5.96 12.07 0.08
CA GLY A 102 -5.62 12.52 -1.27
C GLY A 102 -5.58 11.36 -2.28
N LEU A 103 -4.95 10.26 -1.92
CA LEU A 103 -4.83 9.07 -2.77
C LEU A 103 -6.18 8.36 -2.95
N GLU A 104 -6.97 8.20 -1.89
CA GLU A 104 -8.26 7.52 -1.97
C GLU A 104 -9.30 8.34 -2.73
N MET A 105 -9.32 9.66 -2.58
CA MET A 105 -10.16 10.54 -3.38
C MET A 105 -9.86 10.43 -4.88
N GLN A 106 -8.58 10.36 -5.24
CA GLN A 106 -8.17 10.15 -6.63
C GLN A 106 -8.50 8.74 -7.11
N ALA A 107 -8.23 7.73 -6.27
CA ALA A 107 -8.59 6.34 -6.57
C ALA A 107 -10.08 6.20 -6.85
N TYR A 108 -10.93 6.82 -6.02
CA TYR A 108 -12.38 6.81 -6.19
C TYR A 108 -12.82 7.42 -7.53
N ALA A 109 -12.27 8.59 -7.88
CA ALA A 109 -12.60 9.23 -9.16
C ALA A 109 -12.21 8.39 -10.37
N LEU A 110 -11.10 7.66 -10.29
CA LEU A 110 -10.67 6.71 -11.31
C LEU A 110 -11.53 5.43 -11.29
N ALA A 111 -11.86 4.89 -10.13
CA ALA A 111 -12.70 3.70 -10.00
C ALA A 111 -14.10 3.92 -10.59
N VAL A 112 -14.67 5.11 -10.41
CA VAL A 112 -15.96 5.45 -11.05
C VAL A 112 -15.91 5.30 -12.59
N LYS A 113 -14.76 5.56 -13.20
CA LYS A 113 -14.56 5.42 -14.66
C LYS A 113 -14.21 3.99 -15.07
N ASN A 114 -13.37 3.33 -14.29
CA ASN A 114 -12.67 2.11 -14.69
C ASN A 114 -13.27 0.82 -14.11
N ALA A 115 -14.05 0.90 -13.01
CA ALA A 115 -14.59 -0.28 -12.33
C ALA A 115 -15.44 -1.14 -13.29
N GLU A 116 -15.14 -2.43 -13.32
CA GLU A 116 -15.90 -3.45 -14.04
C GLU A 116 -17.03 -3.99 -13.15
N THR A 117 -17.94 -4.73 -13.74
CA THR A 117 -19.07 -5.35 -13.00
C THR A 117 -18.61 -6.25 -11.85
N LYS A 118 -17.49 -6.98 -12.05
CA LYS A 118 -16.91 -7.84 -11.00
C LYS A 118 -16.44 -7.05 -9.78
N ASP A 119 -15.83 -5.87 -9.99
CA ASP A 119 -15.32 -5.02 -8.92
C ASP A 119 -16.48 -4.47 -8.08
N ILE A 120 -17.58 -4.16 -8.74
CA ILE A 120 -18.80 -3.66 -8.11
C ILE A 120 -19.48 -4.75 -7.26
N ILE A 121 -19.54 -5.99 -7.77
CA ILE A 121 -20.09 -7.14 -7.03
C ILE A 121 -19.24 -7.39 -5.78
N GLU A 122 -17.91 -7.42 -5.93
CA GLU A 122 -16.98 -7.61 -4.81
C GLU A 122 -17.16 -6.52 -3.73
N LEU A 123 -17.31 -5.26 -4.12
CA LEU A 123 -17.56 -4.15 -3.21
C LEU A 123 -18.90 -4.29 -2.46
N GLN A 124 -19.95 -4.70 -3.15
CA GLN A 124 -21.26 -4.95 -2.51
C GLN A 124 -21.19 -6.08 -1.50
N GLU A 125 -20.49 -7.16 -1.81
CA GLU A 125 -20.27 -8.27 -0.89
C GLU A 125 -19.55 -7.81 0.38
N TYR A 126 -18.49 -6.98 0.26
CA TYR A 126 -17.76 -6.46 1.41
C TYR A 126 -18.59 -5.51 2.27
N VAL A 127 -19.41 -4.64 1.67
CA VAL A 127 -20.33 -3.76 2.41
C VAL A 127 -21.39 -4.58 3.15
N ASN A 128 -21.97 -5.59 2.50
CA ASN A 128 -22.94 -6.47 3.13
C ASN A 128 -22.32 -7.27 4.30
N ALA A 129 -21.12 -7.80 4.12
CA ALA A 129 -20.41 -8.52 5.15
C ALA A 129 -20.03 -7.61 6.34
N LEU A 130 -19.60 -6.37 6.06
CA LEU A 130 -19.35 -5.36 7.09
C LEU A 130 -20.62 -5.06 7.91
N ASP A 131 -21.77 -4.98 7.24
CA ASP A 131 -23.07 -4.68 7.88
C ASP A 131 -23.56 -5.83 8.76
N GLN A 132 -23.36 -7.07 8.31
CA GLN A 132 -23.80 -8.28 9.01
C GLN A 132 -22.87 -8.72 10.13
N SER A 133 -21.60 -8.35 10.09
CA SER A 133 -20.63 -8.75 11.10
C SER A 133 -20.95 -8.12 12.47
N THR A 134 -20.85 -8.92 13.52
CA THR A 134 -20.92 -8.48 14.92
C THR A 134 -19.53 -8.38 15.55
N ASP A 135 -18.52 -8.95 14.93
CA ASP A 135 -17.13 -8.96 15.37
C ASP A 135 -16.38 -7.71 14.89
N ASN A 136 -15.62 -7.09 15.80
CA ASN A 136 -14.91 -5.84 15.51
C ASN A 136 -13.70 -6.06 14.59
N ASP A 137 -13.02 -7.21 14.69
CA ASP A 137 -11.87 -7.53 13.85
C ASP A 137 -12.31 -7.84 12.43
N GLU A 138 -13.44 -8.54 12.28
CA GLU A 138 -14.06 -8.75 10.97
C GLU A 138 -14.49 -7.42 10.34
N LYS A 139 -15.12 -6.52 11.11
CA LYS A 139 -15.49 -5.18 10.63
C LYS A 139 -14.28 -4.41 10.15
N THR A 140 -13.18 -4.47 10.89
CA THR A 140 -11.89 -3.84 10.51
C THR A 140 -11.36 -4.42 9.21
N MET A 141 -11.44 -5.73 9.06
CA MET A 141 -11.01 -6.41 7.84
C MET A 141 -11.85 -5.98 6.62
N TYR A 142 -13.18 -5.95 6.75
CA TYR A 142 -14.05 -5.58 5.62
C TYR A 142 -13.93 -4.10 5.24
N ASP A 143 -13.75 -3.20 6.18
CA ASP A 143 -13.45 -1.80 5.89
C ASP A 143 -12.18 -1.64 5.04
N LYS A 144 -11.09 -2.28 5.44
CA LYS A 144 -9.86 -2.31 4.64
C LYS A 144 -10.09 -2.89 3.25
N LYS A 145 -10.86 -3.98 3.15
CA LYS A 145 -11.20 -4.59 1.87
C LYS A 145 -11.98 -3.65 0.96
N ILE A 146 -12.92 -2.87 1.49
CA ILE A 146 -13.69 -1.87 0.72
C ILE A 146 -12.74 -0.82 0.14
N HIS A 147 -11.91 -0.19 0.97
CA HIS A 147 -10.96 0.82 0.53
C HIS A 147 -9.94 0.27 -0.49
N TYR A 148 -9.42 -0.94 -0.24
CA TYR A 148 -8.49 -1.61 -1.15
C TYR A 148 -9.15 -1.97 -2.49
N ALA A 149 -10.38 -2.47 -2.47
CA ALA A 149 -11.13 -2.80 -3.70
C ALA A 149 -11.42 -1.56 -4.55
N ILE A 150 -11.76 -0.41 -3.92
CA ILE A 150 -11.89 0.87 -4.63
C ILE A 150 -10.56 1.28 -5.26
N ALA A 151 -9.46 1.19 -4.50
CA ALA A 151 -8.14 1.50 -5.03
C ALA A 151 -7.77 0.60 -6.21
N LYS A 152 -8.04 -0.70 -6.12
CA LYS A 152 -7.81 -1.69 -7.19
C LYS A 152 -8.66 -1.39 -8.42
N ALA A 153 -9.95 -1.09 -8.24
CA ALA A 153 -10.87 -0.71 -9.31
C ALA A 153 -10.47 0.59 -10.02
N SER A 154 -9.62 1.43 -9.40
CA SER A 154 -9.05 2.61 -10.03
C SER A 154 -8.19 2.29 -11.25
N GLY A 155 -7.61 1.07 -11.33
CA GLY A 155 -6.65 0.66 -12.34
C GLY A 155 -5.27 1.30 -12.20
N ASN A 156 -5.02 2.11 -11.16
CA ASN A 156 -3.74 2.75 -10.93
C ASN A 156 -2.90 1.95 -9.92
N VAL A 157 -2.00 1.12 -10.45
CA VAL A 157 -1.13 0.23 -9.67
C VAL A 157 -0.28 0.99 -8.64
N LEU A 158 0.16 2.21 -8.96
CA LEU A 158 0.97 3.02 -8.04
C LEU A 158 0.15 3.46 -6.82
N ILE A 159 -1.09 3.91 -7.03
CA ILE A 159 -2.01 4.25 -5.92
C ILE A 159 -2.24 3.02 -5.04
N VAL A 160 -2.52 1.86 -5.64
CA VAL A 160 -2.72 0.60 -4.90
C VAL A 160 -1.51 0.27 -4.04
N ASN A 161 -0.31 0.29 -4.61
CA ASN A 161 0.91 -0.07 -3.88
C ASN A 161 1.23 0.90 -2.74
N ILE A 162 1.03 2.20 -2.94
CA ILE A 162 1.26 3.20 -1.89
C ILE A 162 0.22 3.06 -0.77
N LEU A 163 -1.07 2.93 -1.10
CA LEU A 163 -2.13 2.76 -0.11
C LEU A 163 -1.96 1.45 0.69
N ASP A 164 -1.54 0.38 0.03
CA ASP A 164 -1.29 -0.91 0.68
C ASP A 164 -0.11 -0.81 1.67
N ALA A 165 0.97 -0.12 1.29
CA ALA A 165 2.10 0.13 2.18
C ALA A 165 1.72 1.05 3.36
N LEU A 166 0.99 2.13 3.11
CA LEU A 166 0.48 3.01 4.16
C LEU A 166 -0.46 2.27 5.11
N SER A 167 -1.30 1.38 4.59
CA SER A 167 -2.24 0.60 5.40
C SER A 167 -1.53 -0.28 6.42
N GLU A 168 -0.42 -0.93 6.05
CA GLU A 168 0.36 -1.74 7.00
C GLU A 168 0.98 -0.88 8.11
N VAL A 169 1.53 0.29 7.74
CA VAL A 169 2.05 1.25 8.74
C VAL A 169 0.94 1.75 9.67
N MET A 170 -0.27 1.93 9.13
CA MET A 170 -1.43 2.43 9.87
C MET A 170 -2.22 1.36 10.62
N ASP A 171 -1.94 0.07 10.42
CA ASP A 171 -2.74 -1.01 11.02
C ASP A 171 -2.87 -0.88 12.52
N ILE A 172 -1.81 -0.47 13.19
CA ILE A 172 -1.80 -0.23 14.63
C ILE A 172 -2.74 0.94 14.98
N PHE A 173 -2.71 2.02 14.21
CA PHE A 173 -3.54 3.22 14.45
C PHE A 173 -5.01 2.98 14.11
N ILE A 174 -5.30 2.30 13.00
CA ILE A 174 -6.69 2.01 12.58
C ILE A 174 -7.37 1.10 13.60
N PHE A 175 -6.66 0.14 14.18
CA PHE A 175 -7.22 -0.74 15.20
C PHE A 175 -7.66 0.05 16.44
N GLU A 176 -6.80 0.91 16.98
CA GLU A 176 -7.13 1.74 18.14
C GLU A 176 -8.27 2.72 17.85
N MET A 177 -8.27 3.36 16.69
CA MET A 177 -9.35 4.25 16.27
C MET A 177 -10.68 3.56 16.09
N ARG A 178 -10.70 2.38 15.50
CA ARG A 178 -11.93 1.61 15.36
C ARG A 178 -12.49 1.19 16.71
N ARG A 179 -11.63 0.77 17.62
CA ARG A 179 -12.06 0.47 18.99
C ARG A 179 -12.75 1.68 19.60
N GLU A 180 -12.28 2.88 19.34
CA GLU A 180 -12.89 4.12 19.83
C GLU A 180 -14.20 4.47 19.08
N ILE A 181 -14.23 4.34 17.76
CA ILE A 181 -15.44 4.53 16.95
C ILE A 181 -16.54 3.56 17.39
N LEU A 182 -16.16 2.31 17.65
CA LEU A 182 -17.09 1.24 18.00
C LEU A 182 -17.57 1.28 19.46
N ARG A 183 -17.11 2.23 20.28
CA ARG A 183 -17.60 2.41 21.65
C ARG A 183 -19.08 2.83 21.73
N THR A 184 -19.63 3.46 20.69
CA THR A 184 -21.02 3.87 20.68
C THR A 184 -21.78 3.36 19.46
N GLU A 185 -23.01 2.85 19.66
CA GLU A 185 -23.87 2.34 18.58
C GLU A 185 -24.19 3.41 17.52
N LYS A 186 -24.32 4.67 17.94
CA LYS A 186 -24.56 5.80 17.02
C LYS A 186 -23.38 5.98 16.04
N ARG A 187 -22.15 5.88 16.50
CA ARG A 187 -20.95 6.00 15.65
C ARG A 187 -20.83 4.81 14.71
N LYS A 188 -21.14 3.59 15.18
CA LYS A 188 -21.18 2.38 14.34
C LYS A 188 -22.10 2.57 13.13
N GLY A 189 -23.34 2.97 13.37
CA GLY A 189 -24.32 3.18 12.30
C GLY A 189 -23.90 4.25 11.28
N MET A 190 -23.26 5.32 11.74
CA MET A 190 -22.75 6.38 10.84
C MET A 190 -21.61 5.89 9.94
N LEU A 191 -20.70 5.07 10.44
CA LEU A 191 -19.60 4.51 9.66
C LEU A 191 -20.11 3.53 8.59
N GLN A 192 -21.03 2.65 8.96
CA GLN A 192 -21.66 1.71 8.04
C GLN A 192 -22.42 2.43 6.93
N GLU A 193 -23.19 3.45 7.29
CA GLU A 193 -23.94 4.26 6.32
C GLU A 193 -23.01 4.98 5.33
N ALA A 194 -21.88 5.51 5.81
CA ALA A 194 -20.89 6.14 4.93
C ALA A 194 -20.34 5.16 3.89
N HIS A 195 -20.00 3.93 4.27
CA HIS A 195 -19.54 2.92 3.31
C HIS A 195 -20.60 2.53 2.29
N LYS A 196 -21.87 2.38 2.72
CA LYS A 196 -22.98 2.13 1.80
C LYS A 196 -23.11 3.23 0.76
N GLN A 197 -23.07 4.49 1.19
CA GLN A 197 -23.16 5.65 0.30
C GLN A 197 -21.99 5.72 -0.69
N ILE A 198 -20.76 5.44 -0.24
CA ILE A 198 -19.57 5.39 -1.11
C ILE A 198 -19.78 4.38 -2.25
N VAL A 199 -20.21 3.16 -1.93
CA VAL A 199 -20.40 2.09 -2.92
C VAL A 199 -21.63 2.34 -3.80
N GLU A 200 -22.73 2.85 -3.26
CA GLU A 200 -23.91 3.22 -4.05
C GLU A 200 -23.61 4.33 -5.08
N CYS A 201 -22.83 5.34 -4.69
CA CYS A 201 -22.41 6.39 -5.62
C CYS A 201 -21.49 5.85 -6.70
N LEU A 202 -20.62 4.90 -6.39
CA LEU A 202 -19.77 4.22 -7.38
C LEU A 202 -20.60 3.43 -8.38
N LEU A 203 -21.61 2.69 -7.92
CA LEU A 203 -22.61 2.00 -8.77
C LEU A 203 -23.30 2.95 -9.74
N LYS A 204 -23.69 4.13 -9.25
CA LYS A 204 -24.37 5.16 -10.02
C LYS A 204 -23.43 5.99 -10.90
N ARG A 205 -22.13 5.69 -10.87
CA ARG A 205 -21.07 6.46 -11.56
C ARG A 205 -21.05 7.95 -11.12
N ASP A 206 -21.43 8.24 -9.88
CA ASP A 206 -21.50 9.58 -9.31
C ASP A 206 -20.22 9.92 -8.54
N VAL A 207 -19.26 10.53 -9.24
CA VAL A 207 -17.97 10.94 -8.65
C VAL A 207 -18.17 11.95 -7.54
N VAL A 208 -19.04 12.96 -7.76
CA VAL A 208 -19.16 14.11 -6.85
C VAL A 208 -19.75 13.71 -5.51
N ASN A 209 -20.86 12.97 -5.51
CA ASN A 209 -21.48 12.57 -4.26
C ASN A 209 -20.70 11.43 -3.58
N GLY A 210 -20.06 10.57 -4.35
CA GLY A 210 -19.19 9.54 -3.79
C GLY A 210 -17.94 10.11 -3.10
N GLN A 211 -17.28 11.10 -3.69
CA GLN A 211 -16.18 11.81 -3.04
C GLN A 211 -16.64 12.56 -1.77
N LYS A 212 -17.87 13.13 -1.77
CA LYS A 212 -18.43 13.73 -0.55
C LYS A 212 -18.69 12.69 0.54
N ALA A 213 -19.18 11.50 0.17
CA ALA A 213 -19.39 10.41 1.11
C ALA A 213 -18.06 9.91 1.70
N LEU A 214 -17.03 9.78 0.85
CA LEU A 214 -15.70 9.39 1.27
C LEU A 214 -15.06 10.44 2.19
N MET A 215 -15.18 11.73 1.88
CA MET A 215 -14.70 12.79 2.76
C MET A 215 -15.40 12.78 4.11
N LYS A 216 -16.75 12.62 4.12
CA LYS A 216 -17.51 12.50 5.36
C LYS A 216 -17.08 11.31 6.22
N HIS A 217 -16.70 10.20 5.59
CA HIS A 217 -16.12 9.05 6.27
C HIS A 217 -14.80 9.43 6.97
N PHE A 218 -13.89 10.13 6.28
CA PHE A 218 -12.62 10.59 6.87
C PHE A 218 -12.81 11.65 7.95
N ASP A 219 -13.70 12.64 7.72
CA ASP A 219 -14.02 13.67 8.73
C ASP A 219 -14.53 13.05 10.04
N MET A 220 -15.28 11.96 9.95
CA MET A 220 -15.74 11.24 11.13
C MET A 220 -14.56 10.64 11.91
N ILE A 221 -13.60 10.05 11.21
CA ILE A 221 -12.38 9.47 11.80
C ILE A 221 -11.56 10.58 12.46
N ASP A 222 -11.29 11.68 11.74
CA ASP A 222 -10.52 12.82 12.25
C ASP A 222 -11.14 13.44 13.51
N ASN A 223 -12.45 13.62 13.51
CA ASN A 223 -13.16 14.15 14.67
C ASN A 223 -13.05 13.27 15.93
N ILE A 224 -12.85 11.97 15.76
CA ILE A 224 -12.69 11.06 16.90
C ILE A 224 -11.27 11.17 17.45
N ILE A 225 -10.28 11.21 16.58
CA ILE A 225 -8.87 11.30 16.95
C ILE A 225 -8.58 12.60 17.71
N HIS A 226 -9.11 13.73 17.23
CA HIS A 226 -8.85 15.03 17.84
C HIS A 226 -9.62 15.29 19.14
N LYS A 227 -10.74 14.60 19.37
CA LYS A 227 -11.53 14.78 20.60
C LYS A 227 -11.07 13.90 21.75
N GLU A 228 -10.42 12.79 21.46
CA GLU A 228 -9.91 11.87 22.46
C GLU A 228 -8.44 11.54 22.09
N PRO A 229 -7.47 12.30 22.65
CA PRO A 229 -6.06 12.07 22.34
C PRO A 229 -5.70 10.63 22.69
N VAL A 230 -5.49 9.81 21.69
CA VAL A 230 -5.00 8.44 21.84
C VAL A 230 -3.60 8.56 22.41
N SER A 231 -3.39 8.02 23.61
CA SER A 231 -2.09 8.01 24.26
C SER A 231 -1.13 7.13 23.47
N TYR A 232 -0.24 7.74 22.71
CA TYR A 232 0.80 7.08 21.89
C TYR A 232 1.89 6.37 22.73
N THR A 233 1.68 6.20 24.04
CA THR A 233 2.66 5.61 24.96
C THR A 233 2.92 4.12 24.73
N HIS A 234 2.11 3.41 23.96
CA HIS A 234 2.27 1.97 23.74
C HIS A 234 3.20 1.59 22.56
N LEU A 235 3.65 2.54 21.74
CA LEU A 235 4.59 2.31 20.64
C LEU A 235 6.06 2.12 21.07
N ARG A 236 6.34 2.11 22.38
CA ARG A 236 7.71 1.98 22.92
C ARG A 236 8.09 0.56 23.38
N ALA A 237 7.23 -0.43 23.18
CA ALA A 237 7.47 -1.78 23.70
C ALA A 237 7.09 -2.84 22.65
N HIS A 238 7.94 -2.97 21.61
CA HIS A 238 8.18 -4.28 20.95
C HIS A 238 9.43 -4.15 20.11
#